data_26059f840944d61c3235bc88e8b7c952
#
_entry.id   26059f840944d61c3235bc88e8b7c952
#
_cell.length_a   1.000
_cell.length_b   1.000
_cell.length_c   1.000
_cell.angle_alpha   90.00
_cell.angle_beta   90.00
_cell.angle_gamma   90.00
#
_symmetry.space_group_name_H-M   'P 1'
#
loop_
_entity.id
_entity.type
_entity.pdbx_description
1 polymer ?
#
loop_
_entity_poly.entity_id
_entity_poly.type
_entity_poly.pdbx_seq_one_letter_code
_entity_poly.pdbx_strand_id
1 'polypeptide(L)'
;MTRTRALASALITVAALLGAGAAPAAAQSSAAATSCYGGAKNLNYRYQEGPREYGPFTTSSRCGDINMRLTTDDQGFLYACVVFVDHTDKCNHDNKYSLHGTPWATVATEVKDGTRFVLRVGPYDTDAQNVNFQLAY
;
A
#
# COMPACT_ATOMS: atom_id res chain seq x y z
N MET A 1 -45.88 -45.85 61.50
CA MET A 1 -44.93 -46.30 62.52
C MET A 1 -43.55 -45.76 62.19
N THR A 2 -42.90 -45.12 63.19
CA THR A 2 -41.46 -44.80 63.34
C THR A 2 -40.89 -43.77 62.34
N ARG A 3 -40.74 -42.53 62.73
CA ARG A 3 -39.72 -41.80 63.55
C ARG A 3 -38.26 -42.10 63.09
N THR A 4 -37.55 -41.04 62.62
CA THR A 4 -36.45 -40.40 63.43
C THR A 4 -35.76 -39.33 62.62
N ARG A 5 -35.77 -38.09 63.05
CA ARG A 5 -34.71 -37.21 63.65
C ARG A 5 -33.52 -36.88 62.72
N ALA A 6 -33.51 -35.69 62.28
CA ALA A 6 -32.64 -34.52 62.43
C ALA A 6 -31.17 -34.77 62.89
N LEU A 7 -30.22 -34.23 62.13
CA LEU A 7 -29.05 -33.58 62.66
C LEU A 7 -28.53 -32.52 61.71
N ALA A 8 -28.47 -31.30 62.26
CA ALA A 8 -27.88 -30.16 61.65
C ALA A 8 -26.35 -30.24 61.68
N SER A 9 -25.67 -29.94 60.62
CA SER A 9 -24.26 -29.66 60.63
C SER A 9 -24.03 -28.34 59.88
N ALA A 10 -23.63 -27.35 60.67
CA ALA A 10 -23.17 -26.06 60.19
C ALA A 10 -21.79 -26.19 59.54
N LEU A 11 -21.67 -25.83 58.30
CA LEU A 11 -20.38 -25.68 57.64
C LEU A 11 -20.12 -24.19 57.41
N ILE A 12 -19.07 -23.74 58.08
CA ILE A 12 -18.49 -22.40 57.96
C ILE A 12 -17.76 -22.32 56.62
N THR A 13 -18.28 -21.55 55.69
CA THR A 13 -17.57 -21.25 54.43
C THR A 13 -16.70 -20.02 54.63
N VAL A 14 -15.40 -20.24 54.62
CA VAL A 14 -14.36 -19.19 54.53
C VAL A 14 -14.37 -18.65 53.09
N ALA A 15 -14.82 -17.42 52.91
CA ALA A 15 -14.72 -16.73 51.65
C ALA A 15 -13.27 -16.22 51.43
N ALA A 16 -12.54 -16.90 50.58
CA ALA A 16 -11.26 -16.43 50.07
C ALA A 16 -11.53 -15.40 48.96
N LEU A 17 -11.30 -14.14 49.26
CA LEU A 17 -11.26 -13.05 48.27
C LEU A 17 -9.99 -13.19 47.43
N LEU A 18 -10.12 -13.84 46.29
CA LEU A 18 -9.11 -13.81 45.22
C LEU A 18 -9.26 -12.45 44.50
N GLY A 19 -8.40 -11.50 44.83
CA GLY A 19 -8.23 -10.28 44.09
C GLY A 19 -7.73 -10.58 42.68
N ALA A 20 -8.64 -10.57 41.71
CA ALA A 20 -8.27 -10.58 40.32
C ALA A 20 -7.65 -9.21 39.96
N GLY A 21 -6.33 -9.15 39.97
CA GLY A 21 -5.58 -8.04 39.40
C GLY A 21 -5.85 -7.96 37.90
N ALA A 22 -6.72 -7.04 37.50
CA ALA A 22 -6.87 -6.69 36.08
C ALA A 22 -5.58 -6.02 35.63
N ALA A 23 -4.74 -6.73 34.89
CA ALA A 23 -3.63 -6.14 34.18
C ALA A 23 -4.20 -5.13 33.16
N PRO A 24 -3.69 -3.90 33.07
CA PRO A 24 -4.12 -2.99 32.02
C PRO A 24 -3.78 -3.62 30.67
N ALA A 25 -4.79 -3.89 29.87
CA ALA A 25 -4.60 -4.25 28.47
C ALA A 25 -3.92 -3.09 27.79
N ALA A 26 -2.63 -3.22 27.50
CA ALA A 26 -1.92 -2.26 26.67
C ALA A 26 -2.65 -2.21 25.33
N ALA A 27 -3.32 -1.08 25.06
CA ALA A 27 -3.91 -0.81 23.76
C ALA A 27 -2.76 -0.75 22.75
N GLN A 28 -2.57 -1.83 22.00
CA GLN A 28 -1.70 -1.82 20.84
C GLN A 28 -2.34 -0.86 19.84
N SER A 29 -1.75 0.32 19.68
CA SER A 29 -2.09 1.21 18.57
C SER A 29 -1.67 0.49 17.29
N SER A 30 -2.62 -0.12 16.59
CA SER A 30 -2.40 -0.57 15.22
C SER A 30 -2.09 0.66 14.38
N ALA A 31 -0.85 0.79 13.90
CA ALA A 31 -0.52 1.81 12.92
C ALA A 31 -1.52 1.66 11.76
N ALA A 32 -2.24 2.74 11.43
CA ALA A 32 -3.18 2.71 10.32
C ALA A 32 -2.44 2.30 9.05
N ALA A 33 -2.96 1.31 8.34
CA ALA A 33 -2.37 0.85 7.08
C ALA A 33 -2.31 2.03 6.11
N THR A 34 -1.12 2.30 5.56
CA THR A 34 -0.94 3.36 4.58
C THR A 34 -1.74 3.01 3.31
N SER A 35 -2.64 3.91 2.89
CA SER A 35 -3.41 3.71 1.67
C SER A 35 -2.50 3.70 0.43
N CYS A 36 -3.00 3.17 -0.69
CA CYS A 36 -2.28 3.12 -1.96
C CYS A 36 -1.66 4.49 -2.30
N TYR A 37 -2.47 5.52 -2.40
CA TYR A 37 -2.02 6.87 -2.75
C TYR A 37 -1.29 7.60 -1.61
N GLY A 38 -1.61 7.28 -0.36
CA GLY A 38 -0.91 7.81 0.81
C GLY A 38 0.53 7.31 0.93
N GLY A 39 0.85 6.18 0.31
CA GLY A 39 2.20 5.62 0.21
C GLY A 39 2.95 5.96 -1.08
N ALA A 40 2.42 6.85 -1.91
CA ALA A 40 3.01 7.20 -3.19
C ALA A 40 4.42 7.79 -3.06
N LYS A 41 5.30 7.41 -3.97
CA LYS A 41 6.66 7.95 -4.06
C LYS A 41 6.68 9.21 -4.90
N ASN A 42 7.37 10.23 -4.42
CA ASN A 42 7.66 11.44 -5.18
C ASN A 42 8.91 11.21 -6.03
N LEU A 43 8.80 11.45 -7.32
CA LEU A 43 9.85 11.27 -8.32
C LEU A 43 9.93 12.52 -9.18
N ASN A 44 11.08 12.70 -9.86
CA ASN A 44 11.31 13.83 -10.74
C ASN A 44 11.81 13.34 -12.09
N TYR A 45 11.15 13.77 -13.16
CA TYR A 45 11.61 13.58 -14.53
C TYR A 45 12.35 14.82 -14.98
N ARG A 46 13.55 14.65 -15.53
CA ARG A 46 14.28 15.67 -16.26
C ARG A 46 14.43 15.23 -17.69
N TYR A 47 14.15 16.15 -18.62
CA TYR A 47 14.21 15.89 -20.05
C TYR A 47 15.54 15.25 -20.45
N GLN A 48 15.46 14.22 -21.24
CA GLN A 48 16.60 13.56 -21.90
C GLN A 48 16.11 12.97 -23.23
N GLU A 49 17.03 12.70 -24.11
CA GLU A 49 16.73 11.93 -25.32
C GLU A 49 16.45 10.47 -24.92
N GLY A 50 15.27 9.99 -25.33
CA GLY A 50 14.76 8.66 -24.96
C GLY A 50 14.13 8.57 -23.57
N PRO A 51 13.56 7.41 -23.23
CA PRO A 51 12.89 7.20 -21.97
C PRO A 51 13.88 7.10 -20.81
N ARG A 52 13.45 7.58 -19.64
CA ARG A 52 14.15 7.40 -18.36
C ARG A 52 13.51 6.29 -17.56
N GLU A 53 14.34 5.47 -16.91
CA GLU A 53 13.89 4.37 -16.07
C GLU A 53 14.00 4.72 -14.57
N TYR A 54 12.98 4.30 -13.82
CA TYR A 54 12.89 4.42 -12.37
C TYR A 54 12.65 3.05 -11.75
N GLY A 55 13.38 2.72 -10.70
CA GLY A 55 13.29 1.43 -10.03
C GLY A 55 14.62 0.67 -10.00
N PRO A 56 14.61 -0.66 -9.86
CA PRO A 56 13.40 -1.48 -9.75
C PRO A 56 12.62 -1.24 -8.46
N PHE A 57 11.30 -1.33 -8.55
CA PHE A 57 10.35 -1.29 -7.44
C PHE A 57 9.73 -2.67 -7.24
N THR A 58 9.12 -2.89 -6.06
CA THR A 58 8.36 -4.09 -5.76
C THR A 58 6.98 -3.71 -5.26
N THR A 59 5.94 -4.26 -5.86
CA THR A 59 4.55 -4.02 -5.44
C THR A 59 4.24 -4.62 -4.08
N SER A 60 3.22 -4.11 -3.43
CA SER A 60 2.73 -4.58 -2.13
C SER A 60 1.20 -4.64 -2.14
N SER A 61 0.62 -5.20 -1.09
CA SER A 61 -0.84 -5.29 -0.91
C SER A 61 -1.55 -3.93 -0.73
N ARG A 62 -0.82 -2.81 -0.80
CA ARG A 62 -1.41 -1.46 -0.70
C ARG A 62 -2.18 -1.04 -1.94
N CYS A 63 -1.71 -1.48 -3.12
CA CYS A 63 -2.28 -1.14 -4.41
C CYS A 63 -2.48 -2.41 -5.25
N GLY A 64 -3.66 -2.58 -5.86
CA GLY A 64 -3.87 -3.61 -6.89
C GLY A 64 -3.34 -3.20 -8.26
N ASP A 65 -3.07 -1.92 -8.45
CA ASP A 65 -2.62 -1.32 -9.70
C ASP A 65 -1.37 -0.49 -9.47
N ILE A 66 -0.63 -0.22 -10.54
CA ILE A 66 0.45 0.78 -10.57
C ILE A 66 -0.14 2.06 -11.18
N ASN A 67 -0.14 3.13 -10.39
CA ASN A 67 -0.76 4.41 -10.74
C ASN A 67 0.25 5.54 -10.72
N MET A 68 0.08 6.50 -11.61
CA MET A 68 0.94 7.67 -11.73
C MET A 68 0.12 8.95 -11.86
N ARG A 69 0.64 10.06 -11.36
CA ARG A 69 0.15 11.42 -11.65
C ARG A 69 1.29 12.43 -11.65
N LEU A 70 1.13 13.52 -12.38
CA LEU A 70 1.95 14.71 -12.23
C LEU A 70 1.48 15.49 -11.00
N THR A 71 2.38 16.25 -10.38
CA THR A 71 2.05 17.04 -9.19
C THR A 71 1.71 18.50 -9.50
N THR A 72 1.98 18.96 -10.73
CA THR A 72 1.70 20.32 -11.22
C THR A 72 1.14 20.28 -12.64
N ASP A 73 0.24 21.21 -12.96
CA ASP A 73 -0.43 21.29 -14.27
C ASP A 73 0.40 22.01 -15.35
N ASP A 74 1.41 22.76 -14.95
CA ASP A 74 2.19 23.67 -15.80
C ASP A 74 3.42 23.03 -16.45
N GLN A 75 3.62 21.73 -16.25
CA GLN A 75 4.83 21.01 -16.69
C GLN A 75 4.60 20.04 -17.85
N GLY A 76 3.46 20.15 -18.53
CA GLY A 76 3.13 19.28 -19.67
C GLY A 76 2.65 17.89 -19.25
N PHE A 77 2.80 16.95 -20.17
CA PHE A 77 2.42 15.54 -19.96
C PHE A 77 3.62 14.63 -20.07
N LEU A 78 3.54 13.48 -19.43
CA LEU A 78 4.53 12.41 -19.54
C LEU A 78 3.91 11.15 -20.14
N TYR A 79 4.65 10.47 -21.00
CA TYR A 79 4.37 9.09 -21.35
C TYR A 79 5.00 8.16 -20.33
N ALA A 80 4.28 7.13 -19.93
CA ALA A 80 4.82 6.09 -19.04
C ALA A 80 4.38 4.69 -19.46
N CYS A 81 5.22 3.71 -19.13
CA CYS A 81 4.88 2.30 -19.17
C CYS A 81 5.59 1.54 -18.04
N VAL A 82 5.09 0.35 -17.74
CA VAL A 82 5.69 -0.58 -16.78
C VAL A 82 6.39 -1.71 -17.50
N VAL A 83 7.59 -2.06 -17.05
CA VAL A 83 8.33 -3.26 -17.46
C VAL A 83 8.40 -4.20 -16.27
N PHE A 84 7.81 -5.38 -16.38
CA PHE A 84 7.87 -6.43 -15.36
C PHE A 84 9.18 -7.21 -15.51
N VAL A 85 10.22 -6.77 -14.80
CA VAL A 85 11.62 -7.17 -15.04
C VAL A 85 11.93 -8.64 -14.85
N ASP A 86 11.11 -9.40 -14.14
CA ASP A 86 11.28 -10.84 -13.98
C ASP A 86 10.68 -11.65 -15.15
N HIS A 87 9.96 -10.98 -16.07
CA HIS A 87 9.26 -11.64 -17.18
C HIS A 87 9.63 -11.10 -18.56
N THR A 88 10.00 -9.83 -18.67
CA THR A 88 10.20 -9.16 -19.96
C THR A 88 11.07 -7.92 -19.83
N ASP A 89 11.62 -7.47 -20.94
CA ASP A 89 12.28 -6.16 -21.10
C ASP A 89 11.38 -5.13 -21.84
N LYS A 90 10.13 -5.53 -22.16
CA LYS A 90 9.18 -4.72 -22.92
C LYS A 90 8.16 -4.06 -22.00
N CYS A 91 7.63 -2.93 -22.45
CA CYS A 91 6.49 -2.26 -21.80
C CYS A 91 5.27 -3.18 -21.75
N ASN A 92 4.46 -3.03 -20.71
CA ASN A 92 3.10 -3.58 -20.66
C ASN A 92 2.23 -3.02 -21.82
N HIS A 93 0.99 -3.50 -21.96
CA HIS A 93 0.06 -3.07 -23.02
C HIS A 93 0.65 -3.15 -24.44
N ASP A 94 1.18 -4.31 -24.80
CA ASP A 94 1.78 -4.55 -26.13
C ASP A 94 2.92 -3.59 -26.48
N ASN A 95 3.75 -3.27 -25.50
CA ASN A 95 4.88 -2.35 -25.62
C ASN A 95 4.47 -0.90 -25.92
N LYS A 96 3.32 -0.46 -25.37
CA LYS A 96 2.81 0.90 -25.54
C LYS A 96 2.95 1.73 -24.27
N TYR A 97 3.13 3.02 -24.46
CA TYR A 97 3.13 4.00 -23.39
C TYR A 97 1.73 4.60 -23.23
N SER A 98 1.34 4.91 -22.00
CA SER A 98 0.15 5.68 -21.68
C SER A 98 0.51 7.13 -21.32
N LEU A 99 -0.41 8.06 -21.59
CA LEU A 99 -0.23 9.49 -21.31
C LEU A 99 -0.72 9.80 -19.89
N HIS A 100 0.08 10.56 -19.14
CA HIS A 100 -0.21 10.92 -17.75
C HIS A 100 -0.13 12.43 -17.54
N GLY A 101 -1.15 12.94 -16.82
CA GLY A 101 -1.27 14.32 -16.35
C GLY A 101 -1.45 14.36 -14.84
N THR A 102 -2.06 15.42 -14.31
CA THR A 102 -2.27 15.63 -12.86
C THR A 102 -3.30 14.72 -12.21
N PRO A 103 -4.38 14.25 -12.85
CA PRO A 103 -5.22 13.22 -12.27
C PRO A 103 -4.46 11.90 -12.12
N TRP A 104 -4.76 11.15 -11.03
CA TRP A 104 -4.29 9.77 -10.93
C TRP A 104 -4.79 8.94 -12.11
N ALA A 105 -3.89 8.27 -12.78
CA ALA A 105 -4.19 7.37 -13.87
C ALA A 105 -3.36 6.08 -13.76
N THR A 106 -3.96 4.97 -14.18
CA THR A 106 -3.34 3.65 -14.07
C THR A 106 -2.34 3.43 -15.22
N VAL A 107 -1.15 2.98 -14.86
CA VAL A 107 -0.09 2.55 -15.81
C VAL A 107 -0.14 1.04 -16.03
N ALA A 108 -0.47 0.26 -14.99
CA ALA A 108 -0.66 -1.18 -15.08
C ALA A 108 -1.74 -1.63 -14.10
N THR A 109 -2.66 -2.49 -14.56
CA THR A 109 -3.79 -3.01 -13.79
C THR A 109 -3.51 -4.41 -13.25
N GLU A 110 -4.20 -4.78 -12.16
CA GLU A 110 -4.24 -6.14 -11.60
C GLU A 110 -2.84 -6.73 -11.35
N VAL A 111 -1.95 -5.92 -10.78
CA VAL A 111 -0.57 -6.33 -10.51
C VAL A 111 -0.51 -7.06 -9.19
N LYS A 112 0.04 -8.28 -9.20
CA LYS A 112 0.19 -9.09 -7.99
C LYS A 112 1.20 -8.48 -7.02
N ASP A 113 0.98 -8.71 -5.73
CA ASP A 113 1.93 -8.36 -4.68
C ASP A 113 3.29 -9.03 -4.90
N GLY A 114 4.36 -8.32 -4.58
CA GLY A 114 5.72 -8.82 -4.73
C GLY A 114 6.25 -8.78 -6.16
N THR A 115 5.50 -8.22 -7.13
CA THR A 115 5.95 -8.08 -8.52
C THR A 115 7.02 -7.00 -8.64
N ARG A 116 8.16 -7.35 -9.24
CA ARG A 116 9.24 -6.41 -9.52
C ARG A 116 9.05 -5.72 -10.86
N PHE A 117 9.20 -4.40 -10.87
CA PHE A 117 9.02 -3.62 -12.08
C PHE A 117 9.92 -2.40 -12.16
N VAL A 118 10.10 -1.91 -13.38
CA VAL A 118 10.69 -0.62 -13.71
C VAL A 118 9.62 0.23 -14.38
N LEU A 119 9.54 1.51 -14.01
CA LEU A 119 8.73 2.50 -14.71
C LEU A 119 9.60 3.20 -15.74
N ARG A 120 9.24 3.11 -17.02
CA ARG A 120 9.83 3.91 -18.10
C ARG A 120 9.00 5.15 -18.34
N VAL A 121 9.63 6.31 -18.34
CA VAL A 121 8.97 7.61 -18.49
C VAL A 121 9.65 8.39 -19.59
N GLY A 122 8.87 8.97 -20.46
CA GLY A 122 9.34 9.86 -21.53
C GLY A 122 8.50 11.14 -21.60
N PRO A 123 8.99 12.21 -22.24
CA PRO A 123 8.24 13.43 -22.42
C PRO A 123 7.18 13.23 -23.50
N TYR A 124 6.02 13.84 -23.32
CA TYR A 124 5.01 13.95 -24.39
C TYR A 124 5.48 14.93 -25.48
N ASP A 125 6.07 16.02 -25.04
CA ASP A 125 6.62 17.09 -25.88
C ASP A 125 7.88 17.69 -25.24
N THR A 126 8.45 18.71 -25.87
CA THR A 126 9.66 19.38 -25.39
C THR A 126 9.41 20.29 -24.19
N ASP A 127 8.15 20.55 -23.82
CA ASP A 127 7.80 21.40 -22.67
C ASP A 127 7.97 20.64 -21.34
N ALA A 128 7.94 19.32 -21.38
CA ALA A 128 8.18 18.46 -20.20
C ALA A 128 9.66 18.40 -19.79
N GLN A 129 10.25 19.54 -19.43
CA GLN A 129 11.68 19.68 -19.14
C GLN A 129 12.07 19.21 -17.74
N ASN A 130 11.22 19.49 -16.74
CA ASN A 130 11.46 19.16 -15.34
C ASN A 130 10.11 18.94 -14.64
N VAL A 131 9.66 17.70 -14.60
CA VAL A 131 8.32 17.34 -14.16
C VAL A 131 8.38 16.53 -12.88
N ASN A 132 7.70 17.00 -11.85
CA ASN A 132 7.50 16.23 -10.62
C ASN A 132 6.26 15.34 -10.77
N PHE A 133 6.40 14.08 -10.38
CA PHE A 133 5.31 13.13 -10.44
C PHE A 133 5.29 12.20 -9.23
N GLN A 134 4.17 11.56 -9.00
CA GLN A 134 3.96 10.57 -7.96
C GLN A 134 3.66 9.22 -8.57
N LEU A 135 4.20 8.17 -7.95
CA LEU A 135 4.00 6.77 -8.30
C LEU A 135 3.45 6.02 -7.10
N ALA A 136 2.28 5.39 -7.24
CA ALA A 136 1.63 4.56 -6.23
C ALA A 136 1.57 3.10 -6.70
N TYR A 137 2.04 2.15 -5.81
CA TYR A 137 2.11 0.71 -6.09
C TYR A 137 2.15 -0.13 -4.82
#